data_399c71992e52e6eaf324e0633335b170
#
_entry.id   399c71992e52e6eaf324e0633335b170
#
_cell.length_a   1.000
_cell.length_b   1.000
_cell.length_c   1.000
_cell.angle_alpha   90.00
_cell.angle_beta   90.00
_cell.angle_gamma   90.00
#
_symmetry.space_group_name_H-M   'P 1'
#
loop_
_entity.id
_entity.type
_entity.pdbx_description
1 polymer ?
#
loop_
_entity_poly.entity_id
_entity_poly.type
_entity_poly.pdbx_seq_one_letter_code
_entity_poly.pdbx_strand_id
1 'polypeptide(L)'
;MQKLSTIHAKLPPMPQPTDFGHPRRWLVLVVLCLVLITITMQVSILNTALPTLVRELGASDAQLQWIVDSYIVVLAGLTLTGAAVGDKYGRKKALILGLSITVATVAGASVATNPAQLIIWRALMGVGAALTMPATLSILVNVFREANERRKAIAYWSLMNAIGAFIGPITGGLLLAWFSWQACFVVNLPILLVTIVLCAIYIPDSRDPFTAKFDLLGALFSTVALATFIWSVIEGPGHGWTSMPILSGFTIAILFAMLFFWWENHTENPMFELSLMKSPQLSAAALTLTFAFIAMSGAMFLATISLQLVKGYSPLQAAIATSGPIVLVNILVVPRAPWIMQRFGLRKTIAFGTAMTGVSALSMTVTTTTSPYWMLGLGFAFMATSFSVFMPASTEAMMTAVSPEKAGGASALNQITRQSGQALGIALLGGIATVGFQHRFSQDSSTLTSLTPEQLQGADASLSSAVHLADTLPVEIHNSLMEVAGASYIYGMRIALILAAVLAFIGAIYAVKAIPSRISHAGDEQRNMNEAENVTK
;
A
#
# COMPACT_ATOMS: atom_id res chain seq x y z
N MET A 1 -72.66 22.33 3.80
CA MET A 1 -71.35 22.99 3.60
C MET A 1 -70.28 22.39 4.51
N GLN A 2 -70.12 21.07 4.54
CA GLN A 2 -69.12 20.43 5.43
C GLN A 2 -68.49 19.16 4.82
N LYS A 3 -68.36 19.13 3.50
CA LYS A 3 -67.74 17.99 2.77
C LYS A 3 -66.74 18.41 1.69
N LEU A 4 -66.16 19.62 1.72
CA LEU A 4 -65.23 20.14 0.76
C LEU A 4 -63.82 20.44 1.35
N SER A 5 -63.55 20.09 2.63
CA SER A 5 -62.25 20.37 3.28
C SER A 5 -61.28 19.17 3.39
N THR A 6 -61.55 18.03 2.73
CA THR A 6 -60.75 16.80 2.91
C THR A 6 -60.09 16.29 1.62
N ILE A 7 -59.99 17.13 0.59
CA ILE A 7 -59.23 16.82 -0.63
C ILE A 7 -58.01 17.75 -0.78
N HIS A 8 -57.34 18.09 0.29
CA HIS A 8 -55.90 18.34 0.23
C HIS A 8 -55.19 17.00 0.38
N ALA A 9 -55.44 16.11 -0.61
CA ALA A 9 -54.65 14.96 -0.85
C ALA A 9 -53.18 15.43 -0.95
N LYS A 10 -52.35 14.89 -0.09
CA LYS A 10 -50.92 15.04 -0.07
C LYS A 10 -50.38 14.89 -1.49
N LEU A 11 -50.16 15.99 -2.19
CA LEU A 11 -49.27 16.00 -3.35
C LEU A 11 -47.93 15.46 -2.86
N PRO A 12 -47.36 14.46 -3.52
CA PRO A 12 -46.01 14.03 -3.18
C PRO A 12 -45.12 15.29 -3.17
N PRO A 13 -44.23 15.46 -2.19
CA PRO A 13 -43.35 16.61 -2.14
C PRO A 13 -42.68 16.75 -3.48
N MET A 14 -42.79 17.94 -4.11
CA MET A 14 -42.08 18.22 -5.36
C MET A 14 -40.63 17.84 -5.13
N PRO A 15 -39.98 17.14 -6.09
CA PRO A 15 -38.58 16.80 -5.94
C PRO A 15 -37.83 18.09 -5.66
N GLN A 16 -37.22 18.17 -4.48
CA GLN A 16 -36.37 19.30 -4.10
C GLN A 16 -35.33 19.48 -5.19
N PRO A 17 -34.96 20.73 -5.57
CA PRO A 17 -33.89 20.95 -6.53
C PRO A 17 -32.67 20.12 -6.09
N THR A 18 -32.17 19.24 -6.97
CA THR A 18 -31.06 18.35 -6.68
C THR A 18 -29.88 19.20 -6.24
N ASP A 19 -29.53 19.11 -4.93
CA ASP A 19 -28.35 19.80 -4.41
C ASP A 19 -27.09 19.07 -4.93
N PHE A 20 -26.55 19.55 -6.03
CA PHE A 20 -25.34 19.01 -6.66
C PHE A 20 -24.09 19.25 -5.82
N GLY A 21 -24.15 20.03 -4.76
CA GLY A 21 -23.02 20.42 -3.92
C GLY A 21 -22.27 21.66 -4.45
N HIS A 22 -20.94 21.70 -4.25
CA HIS A 22 -20.14 22.90 -4.56
C HIS A 22 -20.16 23.27 -6.05
N PRO A 23 -20.34 24.55 -6.45
CA PRO A 23 -20.44 24.96 -7.88
C PRO A 23 -19.24 24.56 -8.73
N ARG A 24 -18.01 24.59 -8.16
CA ARG A 24 -16.76 24.25 -8.84
C ARG A 24 -16.29 22.83 -8.52
N ARG A 25 -17.20 21.90 -8.20
CA ARG A 25 -16.87 20.54 -7.73
C ARG A 25 -15.97 19.73 -8.64
N TRP A 26 -16.14 19.87 -9.95
CA TRP A 26 -15.29 19.18 -10.93
C TRP A 26 -13.86 19.72 -10.97
N LEU A 27 -13.68 21.04 -10.77
CA LEU A 27 -12.35 21.65 -10.65
C LEU A 27 -11.67 21.20 -9.34
N VAL A 28 -12.42 21.15 -8.25
CA VAL A 28 -11.93 20.58 -6.98
C VAL A 28 -11.48 19.13 -7.18
N LEU A 29 -12.25 18.31 -7.92
CA LEU A 29 -11.85 16.95 -8.24
C LEU A 29 -10.52 16.88 -9.01
N VAL A 30 -10.31 17.74 -10.01
CA VAL A 30 -9.04 17.81 -10.75
C VAL A 30 -7.87 18.11 -9.82
N VAL A 31 -8.03 19.05 -8.88
CA VAL A 31 -6.99 19.39 -7.91
C VAL A 31 -6.71 18.20 -6.97
N LEU A 32 -7.76 17.54 -6.47
CA LEU A 32 -7.60 16.34 -5.63
C LEU A 32 -6.95 15.17 -6.38
N CYS A 33 -7.25 15.01 -7.66
CA CYS A 33 -6.60 14.03 -8.53
C CYS A 33 -5.10 14.31 -8.69
N LEU A 34 -4.73 15.59 -8.84
CA LEU A 34 -3.32 15.99 -8.91
C LEU A 34 -2.57 15.68 -7.60
N VAL A 35 -3.21 15.94 -6.44
CA VAL A 35 -2.67 15.53 -5.12
C VAL A 35 -2.37 14.03 -5.09
N LEU A 36 -3.33 13.21 -5.52
CA LEU A 36 -3.16 11.75 -5.50
C LEU A 36 -2.06 11.26 -6.42
N ILE A 37 -2.04 11.74 -7.66
CA ILE A 37 -0.99 11.38 -8.62
C ILE A 37 0.37 11.68 -8.00
N THR A 38 0.54 12.85 -7.39
CA THR A 38 1.83 13.26 -6.81
C THR A 38 2.24 12.35 -5.66
N ILE A 39 1.32 12.02 -4.74
CA ILE A 39 1.61 11.16 -3.59
C ILE A 39 1.91 9.72 -4.04
N THR A 40 1.10 9.16 -4.94
CA THR A 40 1.28 7.77 -5.38
C THR A 40 2.48 7.60 -6.29
N MET A 41 2.80 8.63 -7.10
CA MET A 41 4.01 8.67 -7.90
C MET A 41 5.28 8.64 -7.01
N GLN A 42 5.31 9.38 -5.89
CA GLN A 42 6.45 9.38 -4.97
C GLN A 42 6.73 8.01 -4.36
N VAL A 43 5.69 7.23 -4.10
CA VAL A 43 5.86 5.86 -3.57
C VAL A 43 6.42 4.94 -4.64
N SER A 44 5.89 5.01 -5.85
CA SER A 44 6.22 4.08 -6.91
C SER A 44 7.53 4.40 -7.64
N ILE A 45 7.89 5.68 -7.77
CA ILE A 45 9.15 6.12 -8.39
C ILE A 45 10.36 5.59 -7.64
N LEU A 46 10.27 5.50 -6.31
CA LEU A 46 11.35 5.03 -5.45
C LEU A 46 11.69 3.56 -5.70
N ASN A 47 10.69 2.72 -5.98
CA ASN A 47 10.94 1.31 -6.26
C ASN A 47 11.90 1.10 -7.44
N THR A 48 11.85 1.99 -8.43
CA THR A 48 12.77 1.97 -9.57
C THR A 48 14.17 2.44 -9.19
N ALA A 49 14.28 3.33 -8.18
CA ALA A 49 15.55 3.89 -7.73
C ALA A 49 16.30 2.97 -6.73
N LEU A 50 15.64 1.97 -6.12
CA LEU A 50 16.26 1.13 -5.07
C LEU A 50 17.63 0.57 -5.47
N PRO A 51 17.80 -0.06 -6.65
CA PRO A 51 19.11 -0.59 -7.04
C PRO A 51 20.17 0.49 -7.33
N THR A 52 19.74 1.70 -7.72
CA THR A 52 20.64 2.85 -7.86
C THR A 52 21.15 3.31 -6.49
N LEU A 53 20.28 3.26 -5.44
CA LEU A 53 20.69 3.58 -4.07
C LEU A 53 21.72 2.58 -3.51
N VAL A 54 21.71 1.32 -3.95
CA VAL A 54 22.77 0.37 -3.61
C VAL A 54 24.11 0.88 -4.14
N ARG A 55 24.16 1.30 -5.39
CA ARG A 55 25.41 1.71 -6.06
C ARG A 55 25.90 3.08 -5.62
N GLU A 56 24.99 4.06 -5.48
CA GLU A 56 25.36 5.46 -5.24
C GLU A 56 25.42 5.82 -3.75
N LEU A 57 24.62 5.16 -2.89
CA LEU A 57 24.58 5.41 -1.45
C LEU A 57 25.16 4.26 -0.60
N GLY A 58 25.52 3.13 -1.22
CA GLY A 58 25.99 1.95 -0.48
C GLY A 58 24.93 1.34 0.44
N ALA A 59 23.63 1.46 0.08
CA ALA A 59 22.53 0.97 0.91
C ALA A 59 22.52 -0.56 0.98
N SER A 60 22.45 -1.11 2.20
CA SER A 60 22.25 -2.54 2.44
C SER A 60 20.80 -2.96 2.14
N ASP A 61 20.54 -4.27 2.01
CA ASP A 61 19.19 -4.80 1.78
C ASP A 61 18.22 -4.39 2.91
N ALA A 62 18.65 -4.41 4.17
CA ALA A 62 17.85 -3.92 5.29
C ALA A 62 17.54 -2.42 5.15
N GLN A 63 18.53 -1.61 4.74
CA GLN A 63 18.32 -0.18 4.53
C GLN A 63 17.39 0.10 3.34
N LEU A 64 17.45 -0.69 2.26
CA LEU A 64 16.50 -0.58 1.15
C LEU A 64 15.06 -0.86 1.61
N GLN A 65 14.86 -1.91 2.41
CA GLN A 65 13.56 -2.20 3.01
C GLN A 65 13.09 -1.02 3.88
N TRP A 66 13.95 -0.48 4.74
CA TRP A 66 13.63 0.67 5.57
C TRP A 66 13.33 1.96 4.77
N ILE A 67 14.02 2.21 3.67
CA ILE A 67 13.75 3.35 2.79
C ILE A 67 12.32 3.29 2.25
N VAL A 68 11.78 2.09 1.98
CA VAL A 68 10.39 1.93 1.55
C VAL A 68 9.45 1.91 2.76
N ASP A 69 9.72 1.09 3.75
CA ASP A 69 8.79 0.77 4.84
C ASP A 69 8.63 1.90 5.84
N SER A 70 9.66 2.71 6.11
CA SER A 70 9.55 3.84 7.05
C SER A 70 8.41 4.81 6.69
N TYR A 71 8.22 5.09 5.40
CA TYR A 71 7.09 5.87 4.92
C TYR A 71 5.75 5.16 5.16
N ILE A 72 5.67 3.87 4.81
CA ILE A 72 4.42 3.10 4.86
C ILE A 72 3.98 2.89 6.32
N VAL A 73 4.92 2.57 7.21
CA VAL A 73 4.66 2.36 8.64
C VAL A 73 4.09 3.62 9.29
N VAL A 74 4.73 4.76 9.07
CA VAL A 74 4.27 6.03 9.63
C VAL A 74 2.94 6.44 9.02
N LEU A 75 2.78 6.28 7.71
CA LEU A 75 1.50 6.52 7.04
C LEU A 75 0.39 5.63 7.63
N ALA A 76 0.62 4.32 7.79
CA ALA A 76 -0.36 3.39 8.36
C ALA A 76 -0.75 3.77 9.79
N GLY A 77 0.25 4.02 10.64
CA GLY A 77 0.03 4.35 12.05
C GLY A 77 -0.69 5.69 12.28
N LEU A 78 -0.45 6.68 11.41
CA LEU A 78 -1.00 8.03 11.58
C LEU A 78 -2.22 8.35 10.69
N THR A 79 -2.66 7.43 9.80
CA THR A 79 -3.76 7.71 8.86
C THR A 79 -5.05 8.11 9.56
N LEU A 80 -5.45 7.40 10.62
CA LEU A 80 -6.69 7.72 11.37
C LEU A 80 -6.55 9.02 12.16
N THR A 81 -5.39 9.24 12.78
CA THR A 81 -5.08 10.51 13.44
C THR A 81 -5.13 11.68 12.46
N GLY A 82 -4.57 11.50 11.26
CA GLY A 82 -4.61 12.49 10.18
C GLY A 82 -6.04 12.82 9.72
N ALA A 83 -6.91 11.81 9.62
CA ALA A 83 -8.33 11.99 9.34
C ALA A 83 -9.02 12.82 10.43
N ALA A 84 -8.82 12.46 11.71
CA ALA A 84 -9.41 13.17 12.85
C ALA A 84 -8.90 14.63 12.97
N VAL A 85 -7.61 14.87 12.67
CA VAL A 85 -7.04 16.24 12.57
C VAL A 85 -7.76 17.04 11.49
N GLY A 86 -7.97 16.45 10.32
CA GLY A 86 -8.67 17.08 9.21
C GLY A 86 -10.12 17.43 9.56
N ASP A 87 -10.84 16.51 10.18
CA ASP A 87 -12.23 16.72 10.57
C ASP A 87 -12.35 17.81 11.65
N LYS A 88 -11.46 17.83 12.65
CA LYS A 88 -11.50 18.81 13.75
C LYS A 88 -11.01 20.21 13.37
N TYR A 89 -9.85 20.31 12.72
CA TYR A 89 -9.20 21.59 12.46
C TYR A 89 -9.49 22.15 11.06
N GLY A 90 -10.11 21.35 10.20
CA GLY A 90 -10.46 21.67 8.83
C GLY A 90 -9.67 20.84 7.80
N ARG A 91 -10.39 20.18 6.91
CA ARG A 91 -9.85 19.26 5.91
C ARG A 91 -8.90 19.94 4.93
N LYS A 92 -9.21 21.18 4.50
CA LYS A 92 -8.32 22.01 3.67
C LYS A 92 -7.00 22.32 4.39
N LYS A 93 -7.06 22.68 5.67
CA LYS A 93 -5.87 22.99 6.46
C LYS A 93 -4.99 21.77 6.63
N ALA A 94 -5.58 20.61 6.96
CA ALA A 94 -4.85 19.35 7.06
C ALA A 94 -4.21 18.94 5.74
N LEU A 95 -4.92 19.11 4.61
CA LEU A 95 -4.41 18.85 3.27
C LEU A 95 -3.18 19.72 2.95
N ILE A 96 -3.28 21.04 3.16
CA ILE A 96 -2.18 21.98 2.88
C ILE A 96 -0.99 21.73 3.81
N LEU A 97 -1.24 21.48 5.10
CA LEU A 97 -0.18 21.15 6.06
C LEU A 97 0.54 19.85 5.65
N GLY A 98 -0.21 18.80 5.30
CA GLY A 98 0.36 17.54 4.85
C GLY A 98 1.20 17.69 3.59
N LEU A 99 0.73 18.44 2.60
CA LEU A 99 1.49 18.75 1.39
C LEU A 99 2.74 19.61 1.70
N SER A 100 2.66 20.56 2.63
CA SER A 100 3.80 21.38 3.04
C SER A 100 4.89 20.56 3.73
N ILE A 101 4.49 19.63 4.62
CA ILE A 101 5.41 18.65 5.23
C ILE A 101 6.04 17.80 4.11
N THR A 102 5.25 17.34 3.14
CA THR A 102 5.76 16.55 2.02
C THR A 102 6.78 17.35 1.19
N VAL A 103 6.56 18.63 0.90
CA VAL A 103 7.54 19.49 0.20
C VAL A 103 8.84 19.56 0.99
N ALA A 104 8.77 19.88 2.28
CA ALA A 104 9.96 20.00 3.14
C ALA A 104 10.75 18.70 3.21
N THR A 105 10.06 17.58 3.33
CA THR A 105 10.69 16.25 3.45
C THR A 105 11.23 15.73 2.12
N VAL A 106 10.58 16.03 0.99
CA VAL A 106 11.09 15.74 -0.35
C VAL A 106 12.35 16.55 -0.62
N ALA A 107 12.37 17.84 -0.26
CA ALA A 107 13.56 18.67 -0.36
C ALA A 107 14.70 18.13 0.52
N GLY A 108 14.42 17.73 1.77
CA GLY A 108 15.41 17.08 2.64
C GLY A 108 15.93 15.75 2.08
N ALA A 109 15.04 14.91 1.54
CA ALA A 109 15.42 13.65 0.91
C ALA A 109 16.33 13.84 -0.31
N SER A 110 16.12 14.90 -1.09
CA SER A 110 16.93 15.19 -2.28
C SER A 110 18.38 15.61 -1.97
N VAL A 111 18.67 15.99 -0.73
CA VAL A 111 20.04 16.35 -0.29
C VAL A 111 20.63 15.32 0.68
N ALA A 112 19.98 14.17 0.87
CA ALA A 112 20.48 13.09 1.71
C ALA A 112 21.81 12.54 1.16
N THR A 113 22.77 12.30 2.05
CA THR A 113 24.11 11.82 1.71
C THR A 113 24.38 10.39 2.16
N ASN A 114 23.45 9.80 2.92
CA ASN A 114 23.54 8.42 3.39
C ASN A 114 22.12 7.80 3.56
N PRO A 115 22.02 6.46 3.59
CA PRO A 115 20.72 5.79 3.70
C PRO A 115 19.93 6.15 4.96
N ALA A 116 20.59 6.37 6.10
CA ALA A 116 19.91 6.69 7.35
C ALA A 116 19.16 8.04 7.28
N GLN A 117 19.77 9.05 6.68
CA GLN A 117 19.10 10.33 6.42
C GLN A 117 17.87 10.14 5.52
N LEU A 118 18.00 9.36 4.46
CA LEU A 118 16.90 9.10 3.54
C LEU A 118 15.74 8.38 4.25
N ILE A 119 16.02 7.39 5.11
CA ILE A 119 15.02 6.70 5.93
C ILE A 119 14.26 7.70 6.82
N ILE A 120 14.97 8.62 7.50
CA ILE A 120 14.34 9.64 8.34
C ILE A 120 13.42 10.54 7.52
N TRP A 121 13.88 11.05 6.37
CA TRP A 121 13.05 11.88 5.51
C TRP A 121 11.84 11.13 4.97
N ARG A 122 11.98 9.85 4.65
CA ARG A 122 10.88 8.98 4.23
C ARG A 122 9.85 8.79 5.36
N ALA A 123 10.29 8.57 6.60
CA ALA A 123 9.39 8.48 7.76
C ALA A 123 8.60 9.78 7.95
N LEU A 124 9.27 10.94 7.91
CA LEU A 124 8.62 12.24 8.01
C LEU A 124 7.66 12.52 6.83
N MET A 125 7.99 12.05 5.63
CA MET A 125 7.11 12.12 4.46
C MET A 125 5.81 11.32 4.69
N GLY A 126 5.88 10.21 5.43
CA GLY A 126 4.72 9.43 5.88
C GLY A 126 3.73 10.24 6.72
N VAL A 127 4.23 11.17 7.56
CA VAL A 127 3.36 12.10 8.33
C VAL A 127 2.57 13.02 7.40
N GLY A 128 3.23 13.58 6.38
CA GLY A 128 2.58 14.42 5.38
C GLY A 128 1.48 13.68 4.62
N ALA A 129 1.76 12.45 4.21
CA ALA A 129 0.79 11.60 3.51
C ALA A 129 -0.39 11.18 4.41
N ALA A 130 -0.16 10.92 5.69
CA ALA A 130 -1.20 10.57 6.66
C ALA A 130 -2.23 11.70 6.86
N LEU A 131 -1.81 12.95 6.75
CA LEU A 131 -2.71 14.09 6.77
C LEU A 131 -3.44 14.29 5.42
N THR A 132 -2.73 14.05 4.32
CA THR A 132 -3.19 14.39 2.97
C THR A 132 -4.19 13.36 2.43
N MET A 133 -3.91 12.05 2.52
CA MET A 133 -4.72 11.02 1.87
C MET A 133 -6.17 10.96 2.36
N PRO A 134 -6.47 10.91 3.68
CA PRO A 134 -7.86 10.90 4.14
C PRO A 134 -8.57 12.22 3.86
N ALA A 135 -7.86 13.36 3.92
CA ALA A 135 -8.44 14.66 3.62
C ALA A 135 -8.95 14.75 2.18
N THR A 136 -8.25 14.14 1.18
CA THR A 136 -8.70 14.17 -0.22
C THR A 136 -10.06 13.51 -0.40
N LEU A 137 -10.26 12.32 0.16
CA LEU A 137 -11.52 11.59 0.04
C LEU A 137 -12.65 12.28 0.82
N SER A 138 -12.38 12.77 2.02
CA SER A 138 -13.35 13.50 2.84
C SER A 138 -13.81 14.80 2.16
N ILE A 139 -12.91 15.56 1.53
CA ILE A 139 -13.25 16.75 0.75
C ILE A 139 -14.12 16.37 -0.45
N LEU A 140 -13.73 15.33 -1.20
CA LEU A 140 -14.46 14.85 -2.37
C LEU A 140 -15.92 14.51 -2.02
N VAL A 141 -16.13 13.71 -0.96
CA VAL A 141 -17.48 13.31 -0.51
C VAL A 141 -18.32 14.51 -0.08
N ASN A 142 -17.71 15.50 0.55
CA ASN A 142 -18.40 16.72 0.99
C ASN A 142 -18.80 17.62 -0.20
N VAL A 143 -17.94 17.72 -1.21
CA VAL A 143 -18.12 18.59 -2.39
C VAL A 143 -19.15 18.03 -3.37
N PHE A 144 -19.26 16.70 -3.50
CA PHE A 144 -20.23 16.01 -4.36
C PHE A 144 -21.37 15.44 -3.53
N ARG A 145 -22.51 16.14 -3.46
CA ARG A 145 -23.69 15.72 -2.68
C ARG A 145 -24.59 14.75 -3.45
N GLU A 146 -24.71 14.92 -4.75
CA GLU A 146 -25.51 14.03 -5.61
C GLU A 146 -24.82 12.66 -5.74
N ALA A 147 -25.57 11.57 -5.49
CA ALA A 147 -25.03 10.23 -5.37
C ALA A 147 -24.38 9.68 -6.65
N ASN A 148 -24.93 10.00 -7.84
CA ASN A 148 -24.37 9.51 -9.11
C ASN A 148 -23.11 10.27 -9.49
N GLU A 149 -23.05 11.58 -9.27
CA GLU A 149 -21.85 12.38 -9.48
C GLU A 149 -20.76 11.99 -8.49
N ARG A 150 -21.10 11.77 -7.23
CA ARG A 150 -20.14 11.30 -6.21
C ARG A 150 -19.53 9.97 -6.58
N ARG A 151 -20.33 9.00 -7.08
CA ARG A 151 -19.79 7.71 -7.57
C ARG A 151 -18.82 7.90 -8.71
N LYS A 152 -19.12 8.77 -9.69
CA LYS A 152 -18.22 9.11 -10.78
C LYS A 152 -16.94 9.77 -10.27
N ALA A 153 -17.04 10.71 -9.34
CA ALA A 153 -15.91 11.42 -8.77
C ALA A 153 -14.97 10.47 -8.01
N ILE A 154 -15.51 9.54 -7.21
CA ILE A 154 -14.73 8.50 -6.53
C ILE A 154 -14.04 7.57 -7.54
N ALA A 155 -14.71 7.22 -8.65
CA ALA A 155 -14.11 6.40 -9.69
C ALA A 155 -12.91 7.11 -10.37
N TYR A 156 -13.04 8.40 -10.70
CA TYR A 156 -11.93 9.20 -11.22
C TYR A 156 -10.79 9.35 -10.20
N TRP A 157 -11.12 9.60 -8.94
CA TRP A 157 -10.15 9.66 -7.84
C TRP A 157 -9.35 8.35 -7.72
N SER A 158 -10.02 7.21 -7.75
CA SER A 158 -9.37 5.89 -7.71
C SER A 158 -8.53 5.62 -8.96
N LEU A 159 -8.99 6.05 -10.14
CA LEU A 159 -8.24 5.95 -11.40
C LEU A 159 -6.94 6.76 -11.34
N MET A 160 -6.97 7.97 -10.79
CA MET A 160 -5.77 8.80 -10.67
C MET A 160 -4.74 8.23 -9.69
N ASN A 161 -5.20 7.53 -8.65
CA ASN A 161 -4.31 6.75 -7.77
C ASN A 161 -3.54 5.67 -8.58
N ALA A 162 -4.25 4.91 -9.41
CA ALA A 162 -3.62 3.90 -10.27
C ALA A 162 -2.67 4.52 -11.31
N ILE A 163 -3.05 5.65 -11.91
CA ILE A 163 -2.22 6.40 -12.87
C ILE A 163 -0.93 6.88 -12.21
N GLY A 164 -1.00 7.43 -11.00
CA GLY A 164 0.17 7.87 -10.25
C GLY A 164 1.14 6.73 -9.96
N ALA A 165 0.61 5.58 -9.53
CA ALA A 165 1.41 4.38 -9.29
C ALA A 165 2.09 3.85 -10.57
N PHE A 166 1.48 4.06 -11.74
CA PHE A 166 2.01 3.66 -13.03
C PHE A 166 3.04 4.66 -13.59
N ILE A 167 2.77 5.96 -13.50
CA ILE A 167 3.66 7.01 -14.03
C ILE A 167 4.98 7.02 -13.25
N GLY A 168 4.96 6.72 -11.94
CA GLY A 168 6.14 6.77 -11.08
C GLY A 168 7.33 5.96 -11.59
N PRO A 169 7.21 4.65 -11.83
CA PRO A 169 8.34 3.86 -12.33
C PRO A 169 8.89 4.34 -13.67
N ILE A 170 8.02 4.78 -14.59
CA ILE A 170 8.43 5.31 -15.90
C ILE A 170 9.20 6.62 -15.72
N THR A 171 8.67 7.55 -14.90
CA THR A 171 9.33 8.81 -14.60
C THR A 171 10.67 8.56 -13.90
N GLY A 172 10.70 7.64 -12.93
CA GLY A 172 11.93 7.24 -12.25
C GLY A 172 12.96 6.67 -13.21
N GLY A 173 12.55 5.74 -14.07
CA GLY A 173 13.43 5.14 -15.08
C GLY A 173 13.99 6.17 -16.08
N LEU A 174 13.17 7.14 -16.52
CA LEU A 174 13.61 8.22 -17.39
C LEU A 174 14.59 9.17 -16.68
N LEU A 175 14.31 9.53 -15.43
CA LEU A 175 15.19 10.42 -14.66
C LEU A 175 16.54 9.74 -14.38
N LEU A 176 16.54 8.48 -13.98
CA LEU A 176 17.75 7.72 -13.68
C LEU A 176 18.59 7.40 -14.92
N ALA A 177 18.04 7.56 -16.12
CA ALA A 177 18.83 7.44 -17.36
C ALA A 177 19.76 8.64 -17.61
N TRP A 178 19.42 9.82 -17.04
CA TRP A 178 20.14 11.07 -17.32
C TRP A 178 20.63 11.79 -16.07
N PHE A 179 20.03 11.50 -14.91
CA PHE A 179 20.28 12.19 -13.64
C PHE A 179 20.52 11.16 -12.52
N SER A 180 21.10 11.63 -11.42
CA SER A 180 21.25 10.85 -10.19
C SER A 180 19.91 10.59 -9.49
N TRP A 181 19.91 9.67 -8.52
CA TRP A 181 18.68 9.24 -7.79
C TRP A 181 17.90 10.40 -7.12
N GLN A 182 18.60 11.48 -6.73
CA GLN A 182 17.98 12.67 -6.16
C GLN A 182 16.91 13.28 -7.07
N ALA A 183 17.08 13.16 -8.39
CA ALA A 183 16.11 13.67 -9.36
C ALA A 183 14.72 13.06 -9.19
N CYS A 184 14.63 11.81 -8.70
CA CYS A 184 13.37 11.16 -8.37
C CYS A 184 12.57 11.88 -7.27
N PHE A 185 13.25 12.64 -6.42
CA PHE A 185 12.61 13.48 -5.41
C PHE A 185 12.38 14.89 -5.94
N VAL A 186 13.40 15.51 -6.53
CA VAL A 186 13.35 16.90 -7.01
C VAL A 186 12.22 17.14 -8.01
N VAL A 187 11.94 16.19 -8.90
CA VAL A 187 10.85 16.32 -9.90
C VAL A 187 9.48 16.56 -9.26
N ASN A 188 9.27 16.07 -8.04
CA ASN A 188 8.02 16.25 -7.33
C ASN A 188 7.86 17.64 -6.72
N LEU A 189 8.94 18.38 -6.45
CA LEU A 189 8.88 19.70 -5.79
C LEU A 189 8.03 20.72 -6.55
N PRO A 190 8.26 20.99 -7.85
CA PRO A 190 7.44 21.94 -8.59
C PRO A 190 5.98 21.51 -8.67
N ILE A 191 5.71 20.21 -8.83
CA ILE A 191 4.35 19.68 -8.89
C ILE A 191 3.63 19.88 -7.55
N LEU A 192 4.30 19.57 -6.42
CA LEU A 192 3.78 19.79 -5.08
C LEU A 192 3.50 21.25 -4.78
N LEU A 193 4.41 22.15 -5.14
CA LEU A 193 4.23 23.60 -4.93
C LEU A 193 3.02 24.13 -5.71
N VAL A 194 2.90 23.76 -6.99
CA VAL A 194 1.72 24.10 -7.79
C VAL A 194 0.45 23.51 -7.17
N THR A 195 0.51 22.27 -6.71
CA THR A 195 -0.63 21.59 -6.07
C THR A 195 -1.07 22.31 -4.80
N ILE A 196 -0.15 22.77 -3.95
CA ILE A 196 -0.46 23.55 -2.74
C ILE A 196 -1.19 24.84 -3.10
N VAL A 197 -0.70 25.58 -4.12
CA VAL A 197 -1.32 26.82 -4.58
C VAL A 197 -2.75 26.55 -5.09
N LEU A 198 -2.92 25.51 -5.91
CA LEU A 198 -4.24 25.13 -6.41
C LEU A 198 -5.18 24.68 -5.28
N CYS A 199 -4.69 23.95 -4.27
CA CYS A 199 -5.46 23.59 -3.09
C CYS A 199 -5.87 24.84 -2.28
N ALA A 200 -4.97 25.80 -2.11
CA ALA A 200 -5.28 27.03 -1.39
C ALA A 200 -6.38 27.86 -2.08
N ILE A 201 -6.39 27.90 -3.42
CA ILE A 201 -7.35 28.68 -4.21
C ILE A 201 -8.70 27.97 -4.37
N TYR A 202 -8.69 26.69 -4.72
CA TYR A 202 -9.89 26.00 -5.21
C TYR A 202 -10.56 25.08 -4.19
N ILE A 203 -9.83 24.58 -3.18
CA ILE A 203 -10.43 23.68 -2.19
C ILE A 203 -11.26 24.50 -1.20
N PRO A 204 -12.56 24.21 -1.02
CA PRO A 204 -13.38 24.88 -0.03
C PRO A 204 -13.02 24.45 1.39
N ASP A 205 -13.20 25.34 2.34
CA ASP A 205 -13.07 25.00 3.75
C ASP A 205 -14.22 24.04 4.14
N SER A 206 -13.87 22.94 4.78
CA SER A 206 -14.82 22.00 5.33
C SER A 206 -14.27 21.39 6.61
N ARG A 207 -15.15 21.21 7.58
CA ARG A 207 -14.85 20.54 8.85
C ARG A 207 -16.11 19.83 9.33
N ASP A 208 -15.97 18.85 10.18
CA ASP A 208 -17.09 18.21 10.84
C ASP A 208 -17.24 18.83 12.24
N PRO A 209 -18.39 19.45 12.58
CA PRO A 209 -18.60 20.02 13.90
C PRO A 209 -18.80 18.97 15.01
N PHE A 210 -19.09 17.71 14.65
CA PHE A 210 -19.34 16.61 15.59
C PHE A 210 -18.16 15.64 15.72
N THR A 211 -16.93 16.17 15.63
CA THR A 211 -15.75 15.32 15.66
C THR A 211 -15.49 14.65 17.00
N ALA A 212 -15.22 13.36 16.94
CA ALA A 212 -14.63 12.60 18.04
C ALA A 212 -13.26 13.21 18.45
N LYS A 213 -12.90 13.07 19.72
CA LYS A 213 -11.55 13.40 20.20
C LYS A 213 -10.58 12.48 19.50
N PHE A 214 -9.37 12.99 19.14
CA PHE A 214 -8.40 12.08 18.59
C PHE A 214 -7.79 11.15 19.63
N ASP A 215 -7.61 9.92 19.24
CA ASP A 215 -6.92 8.90 20.00
C ASP A 215 -5.43 8.90 19.65
N LEU A 216 -4.69 9.82 20.31
CA LEU A 216 -3.24 9.91 20.12
C LEU A 216 -2.52 8.70 20.70
N LEU A 217 -3.03 8.12 21.80
CA LEU A 217 -2.40 6.95 22.45
C LEU A 217 -2.61 5.69 21.62
N GLY A 218 -3.81 5.48 21.05
CA GLY A 218 -4.05 4.38 20.11
C GLY A 218 -3.15 4.46 18.88
N ALA A 219 -3.00 5.67 18.30
CA ALA A 219 -2.08 5.89 17.18
C ALA A 219 -0.62 5.62 17.55
N LEU A 220 -0.18 6.04 18.73
CA LEU A 220 1.17 5.77 19.23
C LEU A 220 1.40 4.27 19.43
N PHE A 221 0.48 3.58 20.11
CA PHE A 221 0.64 2.16 20.40
C PHE A 221 0.64 1.31 19.12
N SER A 222 -0.27 1.57 18.18
CA SER A 222 -0.31 0.85 16.91
C SER A 222 0.93 1.12 16.05
N THR A 223 1.40 2.37 15.99
CA THR A 223 2.61 2.74 15.22
C THR A 223 3.85 2.08 15.82
N VAL A 224 4.04 2.13 17.13
CA VAL A 224 5.19 1.51 17.81
C VAL A 224 5.15 0.00 17.64
N ALA A 225 3.99 -0.64 17.81
CA ALA A 225 3.83 -2.08 17.61
C ALA A 225 4.23 -2.49 16.19
N LEU A 226 3.72 -1.81 15.17
CA LEU A 226 4.01 -2.12 13.78
C LEU A 226 5.48 -1.83 13.43
N ALA A 227 6.01 -0.69 13.85
CA ALA A 227 7.39 -0.29 13.57
C ALA A 227 8.41 -1.26 14.20
N THR A 228 8.21 -1.63 15.46
CA THR A 228 9.14 -2.56 16.15
C THR A 228 9.02 -3.99 15.62
N PHE A 229 7.81 -4.43 15.22
CA PHE A 229 7.65 -5.72 14.54
C PHE A 229 8.41 -5.76 13.22
N ILE A 230 8.21 -4.74 12.36
CA ILE A 230 8.88 -4.63 11.06
C ILE A 230 10.39 -4.53 11.25
N TRP A 231 10.85 -3.74 12.22
CA TRP A 231 12.28 -3.62 12.56
C TRP A 231 12.87 -4.98 12.91
N SER A 232 12.22 -5.76 13.77
CA SER A 232 12.72 -7.09 14.17
C SER A 232 12.79 -8.05 13.00
N VAL A 233 11.86 -7.94 12.03
CA VAL A 233 11.86 -8.79 10.84
C VAL A 233 12.94 -8.38 9.85
N ILE A 234 13.16 -7.08 9.63
CA ILE A 234 14.18 -6.56 8.69
C ILE A 234 15.59 -6.83 9.19
N GLU A 235 15.83 -6.59 10.49
CA GLU A 235 17.16 -6.70 11.10
C GLU A 235 17.51 -8.13 11.56
N GLY A 236 16.50 -9.00 11.64
CA GLY A 236 16.66 -10.39 12.07
C GLY A 236 17.73 -11.18 11.32
N PRO A 237 17.80 -11.14 9.98
CA PRO A 237 18.84 -11.82 9.21
C PRO A 237 20.27 -11.38 9.53
N GLY A 238 20.49 -10.08 9.78
CA GLY A 238 21.81 -9.51 10.05
C GLY A 238 22.28 -9.70 11.50
N HIS A 239 21.36 -9.58 12.45
CA HIS A 239 21.70 -9.66 13.89
C HIS A 239 21.49 -11.06 14.50
N GLY A 240 20.83 -11.97 13.77
CA GLY A 240 20.41 -13.29 14.29
C GLY A 240 19.07 -13.24 15.02
N TRP A 241 18.18 -14.15 14.65
CA TRP A 241 16.78 -14.20 15.13
C TRP A 241 16.64 -14.39 16.65
N THR A 242 17.64 -14.98 17.30
CA THR A 242 17.67 -15.22 18.74
C THR A 242 18.46 -14.18 19.54
N SER A 243 18.97 -13.15 18.88
CA SER A 243 19.73 -12.08 19.53
C SER A 243 18.82 -11.23 20.44
N MET A 244 19.41 -10.74 21.53
CA MET A 244 18.68 -9.89 22.51
C MET A 244 17.98 -8.67 21.84
N PRO A 245 18.60 -7.92 20.94
CA PRO A 245 17.92 -6.82 20.25
C PRO A 245 16.66 -7.27 19.50
N ILE A 246 16.73 -8.37 18.74
CA ILE A 246 15.60 -8.86 17.93
C ILE A 246 14.47 -9.40 18.83
N LEU A 247 14.81 -10.18 19.85
CA LEU A 247 13.82 -10.68 20.82
C LEU A 247 13.15 -9.54 21.60
N SER A 248 13.92 -8.50 21.99
CA SER A 248 13.34 -7.32 22.63
C SER A 248 12.42 -6.54 21.69
N GLY A 249 12.76 -6.43 20.41
CA GLY A 249 11.90 -5.79 19.40
C GLY A 249 10.57 -6.52 19.24
N PHE A 250 10.57 -7.85 19.12
CA PHE A 250 9.31 -8.64 19.09
C PHE A 250 8.53 -8.50 20.40
N THR A 251 9.20 -8.50 21.53
CA THR A 251 8.54 -8.33 22.84
C THR A 251 7.87 -6.96 22.95
N ILE A 252 8.55 -5.89 22.53
CA ILE A 252 7.99 -4.54 22.48
C ILE A 252 6.80 -4.50 21.50
N ALA A 253 6.91 -5.10 20.34
CA ALA A 253 5.84 -5.16 19.35
C ALA A 253 4.57 -5.81 19.93
N ILE A 254 4.72 -6.96 20.60
CA ILE A 254 3.60 -7.68 21.23
C ILE A 254 3.02 -6.86 22.38
N LEU A 255 3.87 -6.27 23.23
CA LEU A 255 3.43 -5.44 24.36
C LEU A 255 2.61 -4.23 23.87
N PHE A 256 3.10 -3.50 22.88
CA PHE A 256 2.40 -2.35 22.34
C PHE A 256 1.14 -2.72 21.55
N ALA A 257 1.13 -3.88 20.88
CA ALA A 257 -0.10 -4.41 20.29
C ALA A 257 -1.15 -4.75 21.36
N MET A 258 -0.76 -5.39 22.46
CA MET A 258 -1.66 -5.65 23.60
C MET A 258 -2.16 -4.35 24.24
N LEU A 259 -1.28 -3.37 24.42
CA LEU A 259 -1.65 -2.04 24.93
C LEU A 259 -2.63 -1.33 23.98
N PHE A 260 -2.43 -1.44 22.66
CA PHE A 260 -3.35 -0.90 21.66
C PHE A 260 -4.74 -1.52 21.80
N PHE A 261 -4.87 -2.85 21.78
CA PHE A 261 -6.16 -3.52 21.91
C PHE A 261 -6.82 -3.26 23.26
N TRP A 262 -6.03 -3.20 24.33
CA TRP A 262 -6.55 -2.84 25.65
C TRP A 262 -7.08 -1.41 25.68
N TRP A 263 -6.32 -0.45 25.15
CA TRP A 263 -6.71 0.96 25.08
C TRP A 263 -7.96 1.18 24.25
N GLU A 264 -8.03 0.61 23.05
CA GLU A 264 -9.20 0.71 22.14
C GLU A 264 -10.49 0.17 22.77
N ASN A 265 -10.40 -0.80 23.68
CA ASN A 265 -11.55 -1.32 24.43
C ASN A 265 -11.99 -0.43 25.60
N HIS A 266 -11.14 0.47 26.09
CA HIS A 266 -11.42 1.26 27.29
C HIS A 266 -11.61 2.76 27.01
N THR A 267 -11.19 3.25 25.84
CA THR A 267 -11.37 4.66 25.48
C THR A 267 -12.78 4.96 25.03
N GLU A 268 -13.30 6.13 25.40
CA GLU A 268 -14.63 6.59 24.96
C GLU A 268 -14.69 6.89 23.45
N ASN A 269 -13.57 7.20 22.83
CA ASN A 269 -13.46 7.55 21.41
C ASN A 269 -12.36 6.74 20.76
N PRO A 270 -12.58 5.43 20.53
CA PRO A 270 -11.58 4.57 19.93
C PRO A 270 -11.23 5.01 18.51
N MET A 271 -9.94 4.95 18.17
CA MET A 271 -9.46 5.18 16.81
C MET A 271 -10.03 4.14 15.84
N PHE A 272 -10.14 2.92 16.34
CA PHE A 272 -10.71 1.79 15.62
C PHE A 272 -11.75 1.06 16.49
N GLU A 273 -13.01 1.10 16.07
CA GLU A 273 -14.07 0.40 16.79
C GLU A 273 -13.92 -1.12 16.63
N LEU A 274 -13.31 -1.77 17.63
CA LEU A 274 -13.06 -3.22 17.62
C LEU A 274 -14.32 -4.05 17.44
N SER A 275 -15.49 -3.51 17.77
CA SER A 275 -16.79 -4.15 17.52
C SER A 275 -17.03 -4.45 16.05
N LEU A 276 -16.45 -3.67 15.14
CA LEU A 276 -16.52 -3.90 13.69
C LEU A 276 -15.88 -5.23 13.29
N MET A 277 -14.82 -5.65 13.98
CA MET A 277 -14.14 -6.94 13.71
C MET A 277 -15.02 -8.14 14.08
N LYS A 278 -16.09 -7.95 14.84
CA LYS A 278 -17.08 -9.01 15.11
C LYS A 278 -17.90 -9.39 13.87
N SER A 279 -17.95 -8.52 12.84
CA SER A 279 -18.53 -8.87 11.56
C SER A 279 -17.64 -9.89 10.83
N PRO A 280 -18.09 -11.14 10.59
CA PRO A 280 -17.29 -12.15 9.91
C PRO A 280 -16.89 -11.72 8.48
N GLN A 281 -17.79 -11.01 7.79
CA GLN A 281 -17.55 -10.50 6.45
C GLN A 281 -16.45 -9.45 6.43
N LEU A 282 -16.47 -8.48 7.36
CA LEU A 282 -15.49 -7.41 7.44
C LEU A 282 -14.10 -7.97 7.78
N SER A 283 -14.02 -8.82 8.82
CA SER A 283 -12.76 -9.45 9.25
C SER A 283 -12.18 -10.35 8.17
N ALA A 284 -13.02 -11.13 7.48
CA ALA A 284 -12.57 -11.98 6.39
C ALA A 284 -12.04 -11.18 5.21
N ALA A 285 -12.72 -10.11 4.81
CA ALA A 285 -12.28 -9.24 3.75
C ALA A 285 -10.95 -8.53 4.12
N ALA A 286 -10.82 -8.02 5.35
CA ALA A 286 -9.62 -7.38 5.84
C ALA A 286 -8.42 -8.35 5.86
N LEU A 287 -8.57 -9.54 6.44
CA LEU A 287 -7.49 -10.53 6.52
C LEU A 287 -7.06 -11.04 5.14
N THR A 288 -8.01 -11.29 4.24
CA THR A 288 -7.73 -11.67 2.86
C THR A 288 -6.96 -10.57 2.12
N LEU A 289 -7.35 -9.31 2.33
CA LEU A 289 -6.68 -8.14 1.78
C LEU A 289 -5.23 -8.04 2.29
N THR A 290 -5.00 -8.28 3.60
CA THR A 290 -3.66 -8.30 4.20
C THR A 290 -2.77 -9.35 3.52
N PHE A 291 -3.21 -10.59 3.41
CA PHE A 291 -2.43 -11.66 2.76
C PHE A 291 -2.12 -11.35 1.29
N ALA A 292 -3.09 -10.82 0.55
CA ALA A 292 -2.86 -10.43 -0.84
C ALA A 292 -1.81 -9.31 -0.96
N PHE A 293 -1.86 -8.29 -0.08
CA PHE A 293 -0.89 -7.19 -0.11
C PHE A 293 0.50 -7.62 0.37
N ILE A 294 0.60 -8.51 1.36
CA ILE A 294 1.88 -9.12 1.76
C ILE A 294 2.54 -9.80 0.56
N ALA A 295 1.79 -10.67 -0.12
CA ALA A 295 2.33 -11.42 -1.26
C ALA A 295 2.71 -10.51 -2.43
N MET A 296 1.86 -9.53 -2.75
CA MET A 296 2.04 -8.66 -3.91
C MET A 296 3.21 -7.68 -3.72
N SER A 297 3.28 -6.99 -2.57
CA SER A 297 4.30 -5.96 -2.33
C SER A 297 5.70 -6.55 -2.21
N GLY A 298 5.83 -7.67 -1.49
CA GLY A 298 7.11 -8.36 -1.39
C GLY A 298 7.56 -8.96 -2.72
N ALA A 299 6.65 -9.58 -3.50
CA ALA A 299 6.99 -10.07 -4.83
C ALA A 299 7.45 -8.95 -5.77
N MET A 300 6.77 -7.79 -5.74
CA MET A 300 7.14 -6.62 -6.54
C MET A 300 8.51 -6.07 -6.13
N PHE A 301 8.78 -5.97 -4.82
CA PHE A 301 10.08 -5.53 -4.28
C PHE A 301 11.21 -6.43 -4.76
N LEU A 302 11.08 -7.74 -4.56
CA LEU A 302 12.11 -8.72 -4.95
C LEU A 302 12.32 -8.77 -6.48
N ALA A 303 11.24 -8.73 -7.25
CA ALA A 303 11.32 -8.76 -8.70
C ALA A 303 12.01 -7.50 -9.27
N THR A 304 11.80 -6.32 -8.68
CA THR A 304 12.46 -5.08 -9.09
C THR A 304 13.98 -5.15 -8.88
N ILE A 305 14.40 -5.65 -7.72
CA ILE A 305 15.83 -5.88 -7.42
C ILE A 305 16.43 -6.91 -8.38
N SER A 306 15.72 -8.03 -8.61
CA SER A 306 16.16 -9.08 -9.54
C SER A 306 16.36 -8.55 -10.96
N LEU A 307 15.46 -7.72 -11.48
CA LEU A 307 15.58 -7.16 -12.84
C LEU A 307 16.82 -6.29 -12.99
N GLN A 308 17.15 -5.47 -12.01
CA GLN A 308 18.23 -4.49 -12.14
C GLN A 308 19.59 -5.03 -11.67
N LEU A 309 19.67 -5.69 -10.50
CA LEU A 309 20.93 -6.14 -9.93
C LEU A 309 21.36 -7.52 -10.43
N VAL A 310 20.40 -8.41 -10.76
CA VAL A 310 20.74 -9.77 -11.24
C VAL A 310 20.72 -9.85 -12.76
N LYS A 311 19.66 -9.29 -13.39
CA LYS A 311 19.51 -9.35 -14.86
C LYS A 311 20.15 -8.17 -15.60
N GLY A 312 20.69 -7.17 -14.88
CA GLY A 312 21.41 -6.04 -15.46
C GLY A 312 20.52 -5.05 -16.24
N TYR A 313 19.19 -5.05 -16.00
CA TYR A 313 18.32 -4.10 -16.67
C TYR A 313 18.60 -2.69 -16.19
N SER A 314 18.60 -1.73 -17.12
CA SER A 314 18.62 -0.32 -16.73
C SER A 314 17.33 0.03 -15.96
N PRO A 315 17.34 1.09 -15.12
CA PRO A 315 16.15 1.51 -14.40
C PRO A 315 14.92 1.72 -15.30
N LEU A 316 15.12 2.28 -16.49
CA LEU A 316 14.03 2.48 -17.47
C LEU A 316 13.52 1.16 -18.04
N GLN A 317 14.43 0.23 -18.39
CA GLN A 317 14.04 -1.11 -18.86
C GLN A 317 13.26 -1.86 -17.78
N ALA A 318 13.71 -1.82 -16.52
CA ALA A 318 13.01 -2.44 -15.40
C ALA A 318 11.64 -1.80 -15.17
N ALA A 319 11.53 -0.47 -15.28
CA ALA A 319 10.26 0.25 -15.17
C ALA A 319 9.26 -0.17 -16.27
N ILE A 320 9.68 -0.25 -17.52
CA ILE A 320 8.86 -0.71 -18.64
C ILE A 320 8.49 -2.19 -18.46
N ALA A 321 9.45 -3.01 -18.04
CA ALA A 321 9.25 -4.43 -17.81
C ALA A 321 8.21 -4.70 -16.69
N THR A 322 8.24 -3.94 -15.61
CA THR A 322 7.25 -4.10 -14.53
C THR A 322 5.90 -3.49 -14.88
N SER A 323 5.89 -2.28 -15.44
CA SER A 323 4.67 -1.51 -15.67
C SER A 323 3.93 -1.91 -16.95
N GLY A 324 4.61 -2.35 -17.99
CA GLY A 324 4.04 -2.69 -19.28
C GLY A 324 2.93 -3.77 -19.18
N PRO A 325 3.21 -4.95 -18.62
CA PRO A 325 2.19 -5.98 -18.43
C PRO A 325 1.03 -5.51 -17.56
N ILE A 326 1.31 -4.70 -16.52
CA ILE A 326 0.31 -4.17 -15.61
C ILE A 326 -0.68 -3.27 -16.36
N VAL A 327 -0.18 -2.39 -17.22
CA VAL A 327 -1.04 -1.50 -18.02
C VAL A 327 -1.90 -2.28 -19.00
N LEU A 328 -1.30 -3.17 -19.76
CA LEU A 328 -2.02 -3.99 -20.75
C LEU A 328 -3.17 -4.76 -20.09
N VAL A 329 -2.90 -5.38 -18.96
CA VAL A 329 -3.91 -6.13 -18.21
C VAL A 329 -4.98 -5.20 -17.64
N ASN A 330 -4.61 -4.05 -17.07
CA ASN A 330 -5.56 -3.11 -16.50
C ASN A 330 -6.55 -2.56 -17.56
N ILE A 331 -6.07 -2.25 -18.77
CA ILE A 331 -6.93 -1.84 -19.87
C ILE A 331 -7.98 -2.92 -20.20
N LEU A 332 -7.62 -4.19 -20.09
CA LEU A 332 -8.50 -5.31 -20.42
C LEU A 332 -9.42 -5.71 -19.26
N VAL A 333 -8.92 -5.75 -18.04
CA VAL A 333 -9.59 -6.36 -16.88
C VAL A 333 -10.42 -5.35 -16.08
N VAL A 334 -9.90 -4.14 -15.84
CA VAL A 334 -10.59 -3.14 -15.00
C VAL A 334 -12.00 -2.81 -15.49
N PRO A 335 -12.26 -2.59 -16.78
CA PRO A 335 -13.63 -2.33 -17.26
C PRO A 335 -14.59 -3.51 -17.06
N ARG A 336 -14.05 -4.72 -16.94
CA ARG A 336 -14.82 -5.96 -16.75
C ARG A 336 -15.02 -6.33 -15.29
N ALA A 337 -14.28 -5.73 -14.37
CA ALA A 337 -14.36 -6.04 -12.94
C ALA A 337 -15.79 -5.91 -12.37
N PRO A 338 -16.59 -4.86 -12.65
CA PRO A 338 -17.97 -4.78 -12.19
C PRO A 338 -18.85 -5.93 -12.70
N TRP A 339 -18.69 -6.32 -13.97
CA TRP A 339 -19.42 -7.46 -14.54
C TRP A 339 -19.01 -8.77 -13.87
N ILE A 340 -17.71 -8.98 -13.61
CA ILE A 340 -17.20 -10.17 -12.89
C ILE A 340 -17.83 -10.24 -11.49
N MET A 341 -17.84 -9.11 -10.77
CA MET A 341 -18.40 -9.04 -9.42
C MET A 341 -19.91 -9.33 -9.41
N GLN A 342 -20.68 -8.80 -10.38
CA GLN A 342 -22.11 -9.07 -10.51
C GLN A 342 -22.40 -10.52 -10.89
N ARG A 343 -21.60 -11.10 -11.81
CA ARG A 343 -21.82 -12.47 -12.31
C ARG A 343 -21.45 -13.56 -11.31
N PHE A 344 -20.33 -13.39 -10.59
CA PHE A 344 -19.77 -14.42 -9.70
C PHE A 344 -19.98 -14.13 -8.22
N GLY A 345 -20.36 -12.91 -7.87
CA GLY A 345 -20.50 -12.43 -6.49
C GLY A 345 -19.16 -12.10 -5.83
N LEU A 346 -19.18 -11.29 -4.76
CA LEU A 346 -17.98 -10.80 -4.09
C LEU A 346 -17.09 -11.91 -3.55
N ARG A 347 -17.67 -12.93 -2.90
CA ARG A 347 -16.95 -14.06 -2.32
C ARG A 347 -16.03 -14.76 -3.33
N LYS A 348 -16.58 -15.18 -4.49
CA LYS A 348 -15.81 -15.88 -5.52
C LYS A 348 -14.80 -14.95 -6.21
N THR A 349 -15.18 -13.69 -6.38
CA THR A 349 -14.32 -12.67 -7.00
C THR A 349 -13.10 -12.37 -6.14
N ILE A 350 -13.27 -12.20 -4.82
CA ILE A 350 -12.17 -12.00 -3.88
C ILE A 350 -11.27 -13.23 -3.83
N ALA A 351 -11.87 -14.43 -3.69
CA ALA A 351 -11.10 -15.67 -3.64
C ALA A 351 -10.29 -15.92 -4.93
N PHE A 352 -10.90 -15.71 -6.09
CA PHE A 352 -10.22 -15.83 -7.38
C PHE A 352 -9.08 -14.82 -7.51
N GLY A 353 -9.33 -13.54 -7.23
CA GLY A 353 -8.31 -12.50 -7.31
C GLY A 353 -7.15 -12.77 -6.36
N THR A 354 -7.43 -13.15 -5.10
CA THR A 354 -6.37 -13.49 -4.13
C THR A 354 -5.60 -14.76 -4.54
N ALA A 355 -6.27 -15.78 -5.10
CA ALA A 355 -5.59 -16.96 -5.65
C ALA A 355 -4.68 -16.60 -6.82
N MET A 356 -5.10 -15.66 -7.68
CA MET A 356 -4.27 -15.14 -8.77
C MET A 356 -3.00 -14.44 -8.27
N THR A 357 -3.02 -13.82 -7.07
CA THR A 357 -1.76 -13.34 -6.43
C THR A 357 -0.82 -14.51 -6.16
N GLY A 358 -1.34 -15.63 -5.66
CA GLY A 358 -0.55 -16.84 -5.44
C GLY A 358 0.01 -17.43 -6.73
N VAL A 359 -0.79 -17.47 -7.80
CA VAL A 359 -0.34 -17.89 -9.14
C VAL A 359 0.75 -16.95 -9.68
N SER A 360 0.59 -15.64 -9.49
CA SER A 360 1.61 -14.65 -9.85
C SER A 360 2.95 -14.95 -9.15
N ALA A 361 2.94 -15.12 -7.83
CA ALA A 361 4.14 -15.43 -7.07
C ALA A 361 4.77 -16.75 -7.54
N LEU A 362 3.99 -17.83 -7.71
CA LEU A 362 4.50 -19.10 -8.21
C LEU A 362 5.09 -19.00 -9.62
N SER A 363 4.46 -18.26 -10.52
CA SER A 363 4.98 -18.08 -11.89
C SER A 363 6.35 -17.40 -11.92
N MET A 364 6.64 -16.56 -10.93
CA MET A 364 7.95 -15.90 -10.80
C MET A 364 9.03 -16.83 -10.23
N THR A 365 8.68 -17.94 -9.54
CA THR A 365 9.66 -18.87 -8.95
C THR A 365 10.46 -19.66 -9.98
N VAL A 366 9.95 -19.82 -11.19
CA VAL A 366 10.67 -20.53 -12.27
C VAL A 366 11.76 -19.67 -12.91
N THR A 367 11.87 -18.41 -12.52
CA THR A 367 12.87 -17.47 -13.05
C THR A 367 14.27 -17.89 -12.58
N THR A 368 15.24 -17.78 -13.50
CA THR A 368 16.68 -17.96 -13.26
C THR A 368 17.43 -16.70 -13.65
N THR A 369 18.74 -16.65 -13.41
CA THR A 369 19.60 -15.54 -13.85
C THR A 369 19.54 -15.34 -15.37
N THR A 370 19.47 -16.42 -16.14
CA THR A 370 19.49 -16.42 -17.61
C THR A 370 18.10 -16.56 -18.27
N SER A 371 17.03 -16.79 -17.49
CA SER A 371 15.70 -16.97 -18.06
C SER A 371 15.21 -15.74 -18.80
N PRO A 372 14.46 -15.90 -19.91
CA PRO A 372 13.92 -14.78 -20.67
C PRO A 372 12.89 -13.99 -19.86
N TYR A 373 12.78 -12.70 -20.15
CA TYR A 373 11.93 -11.76 -19.43
C TYR A 373 10.46 -12.18 -19.36
N TRP A 374 9.91 -12.82 -20.40
CA TRP A 374 8.48 -13.14 -20.45
C TRP A 374 8.00 -13.99 -19.28
N MET A 375 8.88 -14.76 -18.61
CA MET A 375 8.52 -15.52 -17.40
C MET A 375 8.17 -14.58 -16.23
N LEU A 376 8.94 -13.52 -15.99
CA LEU A 376 8.60 -12.47 -15.02
C LEU A 376 7.41 -11.64 -15.50
N GLY A 377 7.35 -11.34 -16.80
CA GLY A 377 6.26 -10.59 -17.42
C GLY A 377 4.89 -11.25 -17.22
N LEU A 378 4.80 -12.59 -17.31
CA LEU A 378 3.61 -13.34 -16.95
C LEU A 378 3.24 -13.18 -15.47
N GLY A 379 4.22 -13.19 -14.58
CA GLY A 379 4.00 -12.93 -13.16
C GLY A 379 3.38 -11.56 -12.93
N PHE A 380 3.90 -10.51 -13.56
CA PHE A 380 3.32 -9.17 -13.48
C PHE A 380 1.91 -9.08 -14.10
N ALA A 381 1.65 -9.80 -15.17
CA ALA A 381 0.32 -9.87 -15.77
C ALA A 381 -0.71 -10.54 -14.84
N PHE A 382 -0.33 -11.64 -14.19
CA PHE A 382 -1.17 -12.29 -13.16
C PHE A 382 -1.37 -11.39 -11.94
N MET A 383 -0.33 -10.66 -11.50
CA MET A 383 -0.41 -9.70 -10.40
C MET A 383 -1.41 -8.59 -10.71
N ALA A 384 -1.35 -8.04 -11.92
CA ALA A 384 -2.28 -6.99 -12.36
C ALA A 384 -3.72 -7.50 -12.46
N THR A 385 -3.92 -8.72 -12.99
CA THR A 385 -5.23 -9.37 -13.05
C THR A 385 -5.81 -9.55 -11.64
N SER A 386 -4.99 -10.05 -10.72
CA SER A 386 -5.34 -10.17 -9.32
C SER A 386 -5.82 -8.84 -8.75
N PHE A 387 -4.97 -7.81 -8.80
CA PHE A 387 -5.25 -6.49 -8.21
C PHE A 387 -6.53 -5.87 -8.76
N SER A 388 -6.72 -5.92 -10.09
CA SER A 388 -7.88 -5.36 -10.77
C SER A 388 -9.21 -6.01 -10.38
N VAL A 389 -9.16 -7.26 -9.93
CA VAL A 389 -10.35 -8.05 -9.58
C VAL A 389 -10.60 -8.03 -8.07
N PHE A 390 -9.59 -8.36 -7.23
CA PHE A 390 -9.82 -8.52 -5.80
C PHE A 390 -9.94 -7.19 -5.05
N MET A 391 -9.23 -6.15 -5.49
CA MET A 391 -9.21 -4.88 -4.77
C MET A 391 -10.58 -4.20 -4.70
N PRO A 392 -11.31 -3.98 -5.83
CA PRO A 392 -12.64 -3.39 -5.76
C PRO A 392 -13.63 -4.31 -5.02
N ALA A 393 -13.54 -5.62 -5.22
CA ALA A 393 -14.42 -6.58 -4.55
C ALA A 393 -14.22 -6.62 -3.03
N SER A 394 -12.97 -6.58 -2.55
CA SER A 394 -12.67 -6.53 -1.11
C SER A 394 -13.12 -5.21 -0.49
N THR A 395 -12.92 -4.09 -1.18
CA THR A 395 -13.39 -2.78 -0.72
C THR A 395 -14.92 -2.77 -0.62
N GLU A 396 -15.63 -3.27 -1.63
CA GLU A 396 -17.09 -3.36 -1.60
C GLU A 396 -17.58 -4.29 -0.48
N ALA A 397 -16.93 -5.45 -0.29
CA ALA A 397 -17.26 -6.37 0.80
C ALA A 397 -17.10 -5.72 2.18
N MET A 398 -16.07 -4.89 2.38
CA MET A 398 -15.85 -4.17 3.63
C MET A 398 -16.89 -3.07 3.84
N MET A 399 -17.21 -2.30 2.79
CA MET A 399 -18.19 -1.20 2.88
C MET A 399 -19.62 -1.69 3.09
N THR A 400 -19.99 -2.83 2.49
CA THR A 400 -21.33 -3.42 2.66
C THR A 400 -21.51 -4.20 3.95
N ALA A 401 -20.42 -4.52 4.66
CA ALA A 401 -20.44 -5.24 5.93
C ALA A 401 -20.86 -4.37 7.13
N VAL A 402 -20.97 -3.06 6.95
CA VAL A 402 -21.25 -2.09 8.01
C VAL A 402 -22.40 -1.16 7.62
N SER A 403 -23.05 -0.55 8.61
CA SER A 403 -24.05 0.48 8.36
C SER A 403 -23.41 1.76 7.77
N PRO A 404 -24.17 2.59 7.05
CA PRO A 404 -23.67 3.82 6.45
C PRO A 404 -22.96 4.76 7.43
N GLU A 405 -23.43 4.80 8.70
CA GLU A 405 -22.85 5.61 9.78
C GLU A 405 -21.43 5.15 10.15
N LYS A 406 -21.14 3.84 9.99
CA LYS A 406 -19.83 3.21 10.29
C LYS A 406 -18.92 3.04 9.05
N ALA A 407 -19.34 3.53 7.90
CA ALA A 407 -18.58 3.40 6.64
C ALA A 407 -17.18 4.05 6.73
N GLY A 408 -17.01 5.11 7.52
CA GLY A 408 -15.73 5.74 7.80
C GLY A 408 -14.73 4.77 8.45
N GLY A 409 -15.17 4.02 9.47
CA GLY A 409 -14.35 3.01 10.14
C GLY A 409 -13.94 1.86 9.20
N ALA A 410 -14.87 1.38 8.35
CA ALA A 410 -14.56 0.34 7.37
C ALA A 410 -13.57 0.83 6.29
N SER A 411 -13.68 2.08 5.85
CA SER A 411 -12.73 2.71 4.92
C SER A 411 -11.33 2.82 5.53
N ALA A 412 -11.26 3.25 6.79
CA ALA A 412 -10.02 3.34 7.52
C ALA A 412 -9.37 1.96 7.72
N LEU A 413 -10.16 0.95 8.09
CA LEU A 413 -9.68 -0.44 8.18
C LEU A 413 -9.13 -0.93 6.84
N ASN A 414 -9.83 -0.67 5.72
CA ASN A 414 -9.34 -1.01 4.39
C ASN A 414 -7.96 -0.40 4.12
N GLN A 415 -7.78 0.88 4.44
CA GLN A 415 -6.52 1.58 4.20
C GLN A 415 -5.39 1.06 5.08
N ILE A 416 -5.65 0.86 6.39
CA ILE A 416 -4.65 0.32 7.33
C ILE A 416 -4.25 -1.11 6.92
N THR A 417 -5.22 -1.95 6.60
CA THR A 417 -5.00 -3.34 6.15
C THR A 417 -4.10 -3.39 4.93
N ARG A 418 -4.33 -2.53 3.94
CA ARG A 418 -3.49 -2.43 2.75
C ARG A 418 -2.07 -2.02 3.09
N GLN A 419 -1.90 -0.97 3.88
CA GLN A 419 -0.59 -0.42 4.17
C GLN A 419 0.22 -1.34 5.08
N SER A 420 -0.42 -1.90 6.12
CA SER A 420 0.23 -2.89 6.98
C SER A 420 0.62 -4.14 6.19
N GLY A 421 -0.26 -4.63 5.32
CA GLY A 421 0.05 -5.75 4.43
C GLY A 421 1.22 -5.43 3.49
N GLN A 422 1.28 -4.22 2.96
CA GLN A 422 2.37 -3.78 2.09
C GLN A 422 3.72 -3.74 2.83
N ALA A 423 3.78 -3.11 3.99
CA ALA A 423 5.00 -3.04 4.78
C ALA A 423 5.46 -4.42 5.26
N LEU A 424 4.53 -5.22 5.82
CA LEU A 424 4.82 -6.59 6.23
C LEU A 424 5.32 -7.46 5.07
N GLY A 425 4.80 -7.24 3.86
CA GLY A 425 5.20 -8.00 2.68
C GLY A 425 6.64 -7.72 2.28
N ILE A 426 7.05 -6.46 2.26
CA ILE A 426 8.43 -6.06 1.96
C ILE A 426 9.38 -6.61 3.02
N ALA A 427 9.05 -6.42 4.31
CA ALA A 427 9.87 -6.87 5.42
C ALA A 427 10.01 -8.40 5.46
N LEU A 428 8.88 -9.14 5.49
CA LEU A 428 8.88 -10.60 5.60
C LEU A 428 9.54 -11.28 4.40
N LEU A 429 9.10 -10.92 3.18
CA LEU A 429 9.62 -11.59 1.98
C LEU A 429 11.04 -11.13 1.67
N GLY A 430 11.40 -9.87 1.94
CA GLY A 430 12.77 -9.37 1.85
C GLY A 430 13.70 -10.07 2.83
N GLY A 431 13.30 -10.16 4.11
CA GLY A 431 14.07 -10.87 5.14
C GLY A 431 14.30 -12.35 4.82
N ILE A 432 13.26 -13.05 4.34
CA ILE A 432 13.38 -14.46 3.92
C ILE A 432 14.29 -14.60 2.69
N ALA A 433 14.18 -13.69 1.74
CA ALA A 433 15.07 -13.70 0.58
C ALA A 433 16.53 -13.50 0.98
N THR A 434 16.81 -12.62 1.94
CA THR A 434 18.16 -12.39 2.48
C THR A 434 18.69 -13.64 3.18
N VAL A 435 17.91 -14.30 4.05
CA VAL A 435 18.31 -15.58 4.68
C VAL A 435 18.59 -16.66 3.64
N GLY A 436 17.73 -16.78 2.62
CA GLY A 436 17.93 -17.72 1.52
C GLY A 436 19.17 -17.40 0.70
N PHE A 437 19.45 -16.12 0.46
CA PHE A 437 20.68 -15.65 -0.18
C PHE A 437 21.92 -16.09 0.61
N GLN A 438 21.98 -15.77 1.90
CA GLN A 438 23.10 -16.11 2.79
C GLN A 438 23.36 -17.61 2.81
N HIS A 439 22.31 -18.41 2.96
CA HIS A 439 22.41 -19.86 2.97
C HIS A 439 23.00 -20.42 1.67
N ARG A 440 22.59 -19.91 0.52
CA ARG A 440 23.07 -20.38 -0.77
C ARG A 440 24.46 -19.85 -1.11
N PHE A 441 24.69 -18.57 -0.81
CA PHE A 441 25.97 -17.92 -1.08
C PHE A 441 27.11 -18.57 -0.29
N SER A 442 26.90 -18.89 0.99
CA SER A 442 27.90 -19.58 1.81
C SER A 442 28.27 -20.97 1.27
N GLN A 443 27.34 -21.67 0.62
CA GLN A 443 27.62 -22.96 -0.02
C GLN A 443 28.43 -22.83 -1.31
N ASP A 444 28.09 -21.84 -2.15
CA ASP A 444 28.69 -21.68 -3.47
C ASP A 444 29.96 -20.79 -3.46
N SER A 445 30.20 -20.04 -2.37
CA SER A 445 31.35 -19.13 -2.22
C SER A 445 32.71 -19.83 -2.23
N SER A 446 32.74 -21.13 -1.96
CA SER A 446 33.96 -21.95 -2.08
C SER A 446 34.58 -21.94 -3.49
N THR A 447 33.82 -21.61 -4.51
CA THR A 447 34.31 -21.46 -5.90
C THR A 447 35.02 -20.12 -6.14
N LEU A 448 34.86 -19.15 -5.23
CA LEU A 448 35.42 -17.80 -5.34
C LEU A 448 36.82 -17.71 -4.70
N THR A 449 37.75 -18.54 -5.18
CA THR A 449 39.08 -18.67 -4.60
C THR A 449 39.96 -17.40 -4.71
N SER A 450 39.55 -16.43 -5.53
CA SER A 450 40.26 -15.16 -5.74
C SER A 450 39.91 -14.10 -4.69
N LEU A 451 38.90 -14.34 -3.80
CA LEU A 451 38.48 -13.41 -2.77
C LEU A 451 39.09 -13.77 -1.41
N THR A 452 39.38 -12.75 -0.60
CA THR A 452 39.83 -12.97 0.78
C THR A 452 38.65 -13.40 1.66
N PRO A 453 38.90 -14.08 2.81
CA PRO A 453 37.85 -14.46 3.74
C PRO A 453 36.98 -13.26 4.23
N GLU A 454 37.60 -12.09 4.43
CA GLU A 454 36.91 -10.86 4.81
C GLU A 454 35.98 -10.36 3.70
N GLN A 455 36.43 -10.42 2.43
CA GLN A 455 35.59 -10.05 1.28
C GLN A 455 34.42 -11.01 1.11
N LEU A 456 34.65 -12.32 1.29
CA LEU A 456 33.58 -13.32 1.24
C LEU A 456 32.55 -13.09 2.34
N GLN A 457 32.99 -12.82 3.57
CA GLN A 457 32.10 -12.51 4.68
C GLN A 457 31.30 -11.21 4.44
N GLY A 458 31.93 -10.19 3.85
CA GLY A 458 31.22 -8.96 3.46
C GLY A 458 30.17 -9.19 2.38
N ALA A 459 30.48 -10.01 1.37
CA ALA A 459 29.57 -10.33 0.28
C ALA A 459 28.41 -11.25 0.72
N ASP A 460 28.63 -12.13 1.72
CA ASP A 460 27.61 -13.04 2.26
C ASP A 460 26.45 -12.31 2.95
N ALA A 461 26.66 -11.08 3.37
CA ALA A 461 25.63 -10.34 4.10
C ALA A 461 24.34 -10.11 3.26
N SER A 462 24.47 -9.76 1.97
CA SER A 462 23.34 -9.53 1.07
C SER A 462 23.79 -9.36 -0.38
N LEU A 463 22.82 -9.42 -1.33
CA LEU A 463 23.09 -9.10 -2.74
C LEU A 463 23.66 -7.69 -2.90
N SER A 464 23.13 -6.71 -2.17
CA SER A 464 23.62 -5.32 -2.22
C SER A 464 25.09 -5.21 -1.80
N SER A 465 25.48 -5.94 -0.75
CA SER A 465 26.88 -6.00 -0.29
C SER A 465 27.80 -6.66 -1.32
N ALA A 466 27.32 -7.76 -1.95
CA ALA A 466 28.05 -8.43 -3.01
C ALA A 466 28.24 -7.54 -4.25
N VAL A 467 27.21 -6.78 -4.66
CA VAL A 467 27.30 -5.81 -5.76
C VAL A 467 28.31 -4.71 -5.44
N HIS A 468 28.23 -4.14 -4.23
CA HIS A 468 29.15 -3.07 -3.82
C HIS A 468 30.60 -3.54 -3.81
N LEU A 469 30.86 -4.77 -3.33
CA LEU A 469 32.18 -5.36 -3.40
C LEU A 469 32.61 -5.61 -4.87
N ALA A 470 31.73 -6.18 -5.69
CA ALA A 470 32.00 -6.49 -7.09
C ALA A 470 32.45 -5.26 -7.90
N ASP A 471 31.83 -4.10 -7.64
CA ASP A 471 32.16 -2.83 -8.33
C ASP A 471 33.58 -2.32 -8.00
N THR A 472 34.24 -2.86 -6.96
CA THR A 472 35.61 -2.52 -6.58
C THR A 472 36.68 -3.51 -7.15
N LEU A 473 36.23 -4.60 -7.77
CA LEU A 473 37.10 -5.71 -8.19
C LEU A 473 37.41 -5.71 -9.70
N PRO A 474 38.50 -6.37 -10.13
CA PRO A 474 38.75 -6.60 -11.54
C PRO A 474 37.60 -7.36 -12.23
N VAL A 475 37.40 -7.11 -13.53
CA VAL A 475 36.25 -7.60 -14.31
C VAL A 475 36.03 -9.11 -14.22
N GLU A 476 37.07 -9.90 -14.19
CA GLU A 476 36.96 -11.36 -14.11
C GLU A 476 36.41 -11.82 -12.76
N ILE A 477 36.89 -11.22 -11.66
CA ILE A 477 36.43 -11.51 -10.29
C ILE A 477 35.04 -10.93 -10.09
N HIS A 478 34.77 -9.72 -10.60
CA HIS A 478 33.44 -9.11 -10.63
C HIS A 478 32.41 -10.09 -11.22
N ASN A 479 32.64 -10.60 -12.42
CA ASN A 479 31.71 -11.48 -13.11
C ASN A 479 31.44 -12.78 -12.33
N SER A 480 32.51 -13.39 -11.79
CA SER A 480 32.40 -14.62 -11.00
C SER A 480 31.60 -14.40 -9.70
N LEU A 481 31.87 -13.28 -9.01
CA LEU A 481 31.10 -12.91 -7.79
C LEU A 481 29.63 -12.63 -8.10
N MET A 482 29.35 -11.89 -9.17
CA MET A 482 27.99 -11.57 -9.58
C MET A 482 27.20 -12.79 -10.06
N GLU A 483 27.83 -13.77 -10.67
CA GLU A 483 27.20 -15.05 -11.04
C GLU A 483 26.73 -15.81 -9.79
N VAL A 484 27.62 -16.00 -8.81
CA VAL A 484 27.30 -16.68 -7.54
C VAL A 484 26.26 -15.89 -6.74
N ALA A 485 26.44 -14.57 -6.60
CA ALA A 485 25.51 -13.71 -5.87
C ALA A 485 24.13 -13.66 -6.53
N GLY A 486 24.08 -13.56 -7.87
CA GLY A 486 22.82 -13.57 -8.62
C GLY A 486 22.06 -14.90 -8.47
N ALA A 487 22.76 -16.03 -8.57
CA ALA A 487 22.17 -17.36 -8.36
C ALA A 487 21.64 -17.51 -6.92
N SER A 488 22.39 -17.05 -5.94
CA SER A 488 22.02 -17.06 -4.52
C SER A 488 20.79 -16.19 -4.24
N TYR A 489 20.71 -15.02 -4.87
CA TYR A 489 19.55 -14.14 -4.76
C TYR A 489 18.27 -14.77 -5.37
N ILE A 490 18.39 -15.35 -6.56
CA ILE A 490 17.26 -16.05 -7.19
C ILE A 490 16.77 -17.21 -6.32
N TYR A 491 17.67 -17.93 -5.64
CA TYR A 491 17.31 -18.98 -4.69
C TYR A 491 16.51 -18.41 -3.49
N GLY A 492 17.02 -17.36 -2.85
CA GLY A 492 16.32 -16.67 -1.74
C GLY A 492 14.97 -16.09 -2.17
N MET A 493 14.93 -15.42 -3.31
CA MET A 493 13.69 -14.91 -3.91
C MET A 493 12.66 -16.02 -4.15
N ARG A 494 13.09 -17.19 -4.63
CA ARG A 494 12.21 -18.34 -4.87
C ARG A 494 11.55 -18.83 -3.58
N ILE A 495 12.29 -18.94 -2.48
CA ILE A 495 11.74 -19.35 -1.17
C ILE A 495 10.72 -18.30 -0.69
N ALA A 496 11.04 -17.02 -0.78
CA ALA A 496 10.13 -15.94 -0.40
C ALA A 496 8.84 -15.94 -1.23
N LEU A 497 8.95 -16.15 -2.56
CA LEU A 497 7.79 -16.21 -3.46
C LEU A 497 6.91 -17.44 -3.21
N ILE A 498 7.48 -18.58 -2.81
CA ILE A 498 6.70 -19.75 -2.40
C ILE A 498 5.87 -19.43 -1.15
N LEU A 499 6.47 -18.78 -0.15
CA LEU A 499 5.73 -18.34 1.03
C LEU A 499 4.64 -17.32 0.65
N ALA A 500 4.94 -16.36 -0.21
CA ALA A 500 3.96 -15.42 -0.74
C ALA A 500 2.75 -16.13 -1.37
N ALA A 501 3.00 -17.16 -2.17
CA ALA A 501 1.95 -17.97 -2.80
C ALA A 501 1.12 -18.72 -1.76
N VAL A 502 1.77 -19.34 -0.76
CA VAL A 502 1.08 -20.04 0.33
C VAL A 502 0.16 -19.08 1.08
N LEU A 503 0.64 -17.90 1.47
CA LEU A 503 -0.16 -16.89 2.16
C LEU A 503 -1.35 -16.43 1.31
N ALA A 504 -1.14 -16.20 0.01
CA ALA A 504 -2.21 -15.81 -0.91
C ALA A 504 -3.26 -16.93 -1.05
N PHE A 505 -2.86 -18.20 -1.18
CA PHE A 505 -3.81 -19.32 -1.25
C PHE A 505 -4.55 -19.54 0.08
N ILE A 506 -3.89 -19.38 1.23
CA ILE A 506 -4.57 -19.38 2.54
C ILE A 506 -5.63 -18.27 2.57
N GLY A 507 -5.29 -17.06 2.14
CA GLY A 507 -6.23 -15.94 2.02
C GLY A 507 -7.40 -16.26 1.10
N ALA A 508 -7.16 -16.89 -0.05
CA ALA A 508 -8.20 -17.28 -0.99
C ALA A 508 -9.15 -18.35 -0.40
N ILE A 509 -8.60 -19.37 0.26
CA ILE A 509 -9.38 -20.40 0.96
C ILE A 509 -10.23 -19.77 2.08
N TYR A 510 -9.62 -18.87 2.85
CA TYR A 510 -10.30 -18.15 3.91
C TYR A 510 -11.44 -17.29 3.38
N ALA A 511 -11.24 -16.58 2.26
CA ALA A 511 -12.30 -15.84 1.59
C ALA A 511 -13.49 -16.71 1.20
N VAL A 512 -13.24 -17.93 0.68
CA VAL A 512 -14.32 -18.87 0.34
C VAL A 512 -15.09 -19.33 1.57
N LYS A 513 -14.43 -19.52 2.70
CA LYS A 513 -15.06 -20.06 3.92
C LYS A 513 -15.77 -18.98 4.74
N ALA A 514 -15.18 -17.80 4.85
CA ALA A 514 -15.59 -16.77 5.82
C ALA A 514 -16.44 -15.64 5.21
N ILE A 515 -16.33 -15.36 3.91
CA ILE A 515 -17.18 -14.35 3.27
C ILE A 515 -18.54 -14.98 2.90
N PRO A 516 -19.68 -14.39 3.32
CA PRO A 516 -21.01 -14.89 2.98
C PRO A 516 -21.25 -14.93 1.46
N SER A 517 -21.99 -15.92 0.97
CA SER A 517 -22.32 -16.06 -0.46
C SER A 517 -23.40 -15.07 -0.93
N ARG A 518 -24.29 -14.66 -0.03
CA ARG A 518 -25.25 -13.58 -0.22
C ARG A 518 -24.84 -12.43 0.67
N ILE A 519 -24.75 -11.23 0.13
CA ILE A 519 -24.54 -10.02 0.91
C ILE A 519 -25.87 -9.72 1.55
N SER A 520 -25.95 -9.92 2.88
CA SER A 520 -26.97 -9.27 3.68
C SER A 520 -26.61 -7.79 3.70
N HIS A 521 -27.36 -6.95 2.99
CA HIS A 521 -27.27 -5.53 3.27
C HIS A 521 -27.74 -5.34 4.71
N ALA A 522 -26.94 -4.66 5.55
CA ALA A 522 -27.32 -4.38 6.94
C ALA A 522 -28.70 -3.68 7.05
N GLY A 523 -29.18 -3.08 5.96
CA GLY A 523 -30.56 -2.59 5.81
C GLY A 523 -31.62 -3.68 5.63
N ASP A 524 -31.26 -4.88 5.16
CA ASP A 524 -32.25 -5.97 4.97
C ASP A 524 -32.55 -6.70 6.29
N GLU A 525 -31.58 -6.81 7.19
CA GLU A 525 -31.81 -7.35 8.54
C GLU A 525 -32.68 -6.41 9.38
N GLN A 526 -32.48 -5.10 9.28
CA GLN A 526 -33.28 -4.10 9.96
C GLN A 526 -34.70 -4.02 9.39
N ARG A 527 -34.83 -4.23 8.08
CA ARG A 527 -36.15 -4.30 7.42
C ARG A 527 -36.89 -5.57 7.81
N ASN A 528 -36.20 -6.72 7.86
CA ASN A 528 -36.79 -7.99 8.29
C ASN A 528 -37.13 -7.98 9.78
N MET A 529 -36.36 -7.32 10.66
CA MET A 529 -36.69 -7.13 12.06
C MET A 529 -37.91 -6.22 12.23
N ASN A 530 -37.98 -5.10 11.50
CA ASN A 530 -39.12 -4.21 11.52
C ASN A 530 -40.40 -4.84 10.92
N GLU A 531 -40.26 -5.68 9.89
CA GLU A 531 -41.36 -6.47 9.34
C GLU A 531 -41.84 -7.56 10.32
N ALA A 532 -40.90 -8.23 11.02
CA ALA A 532 -41.24 -9.21 12.06
C ALA A 532 -41.94 -8.56 13.29
N GLU A 533 -41.50 -7.37 13.72
CA GLU A 533 -42.15 -6.59 14.77
C GLU A 533 -43.58 -6.10 14.36
N ASN A 534 -43.75 -5.76 13.07
CA ASN A 534 -45.07 -5.35 12.57
C ASN A 534 -46.06 -6.52 12.35
N VAL A 535 -45.55 -7.73 12.22
CA VAL A 535 -46.42 -8.95 12.13
C VAL A 535 -46.83 -9.46 13.52
N THR A 536 -46.09 -9.08 14.57
CA THR A 536 -46.36 -9.46 15.96
C THR A 536 -47.20 -8.41 16.72
N LYS A 537 -47.48 -7.26 16.12
CA LYS A 537 -48.48 -6.28 16.56
C LYS A 537 -49.79 -6.39 15.74
#